data_9ab86a7ad6b3dd342103c0414cf353b6
#
_entry.id   9ab86a7ad6b3dd342103c0414cf353b6
#
_cell.length_a   1.000
_cell.length_b   1.000
_cell.length_c   1.000
_cell.angle_alpha   90.00
_cell.angle_beta   90.00
_cell.angle_gamma   90.00
#
_symmetry.space_group_name_H-M   'P 1'
#
loop_
_entity.id
_entity.type
_entity.pdbx_description
1 polymer ?
#
loop_
_entity_poly.entity_id
_entity_poly.type
_entity_poly.pdbx_seq_one_letter_code
_entity_poly.pdbx_strand_id
1 'polypeptide(L)'
;MKKPYIVCHMMTSLDGRIDCAMTAQLPGVDDYYRALGALQVPTTVSGRVTAQLEMALPGDFQAKDSTPVGKEAFSRKTDAPGYEVVADTHGKLLWPDAGQEEKPLLILTSEQVPQEYLTYLDGRNISWLATGKERIDLARATEILATEFGVERMAVVGGSAINTSFLDAGLLDEVSILVGAGIDGRGGMPAVFDGLPMARPMIPLRLTDVQRFDSGAVWLQYSIQR
;
A
#
# COMPACT_ATOMS: atom_id res chain seq x y z
N MET A 1 9.03 -17.43 -8.74
CA MET A 1 8.09 -16.33 -8.98
C MET A 1 8.90 -15.05 -9.04
N LYS A 2 8.79 -14.28 -10.12
CA LYS A 2 9.44 -12.95 -10.20
C LYS A 2 8.53 -11.94 -9.48
N LYS A 3 8.99 -11.37 -8.38
CA LYS A 3 8.26 -10.31 -7.65
C LYS A 3 9.19 -9.12 -7.40
N PRO A 4 8.67 -7.92 -7.12
CA PRO A 4 9.49 -6.80 -6.68
C PRO A 4 10.16 -7.10 -5.31
N TYR A 5 11.18 -6.34 -4.95
CA TYR A 5 11.60 -6.22 -3.56
C TYR A 5 10.58 -5.35 -2.81
N ILE A 6 10.01 -5.85 -1.71
CA ILE A 6 8.86 -5.23 -1.05
C ILE A 6 9.20 -4.84 0.39
N VAL A 7 9.13 -3.53 0.67
CA VAL A 7 9.36 -2.95 1.98
C VAL A 7 8.01 -2.51 2.57
N CYS A 8 7.69 -2.88 3.81
CA CYS A 8 6.62 -2.20 4.54
C CYS A 8 7.23 -0.98 5.24
N HIS A 9 6.89 0.24 4.79
CA HIS A 9 7.40 1.49 5.37
C HIS A 9 6.29 2.28 6.04
N MET A 10 6.39 2.48 7.36
CA MET A 10 5.36 3.14 8.16
C MET A 10 5.96 4.12 9.17
N MET A 11 5.21 5.20 9.45
CA MET A 11 5.42 6.02 10.63
C MET A 11 4.46 5.57 11.74
N THR A 12 4.96 5.53 12.98
CA THR A 12 4.14 5.19 14.16
C THR A 12 4.39 6.16 15.30
N SER A 13 3.43 6.25 16.24
CA SER A 13 3.71 6.73 17.60
C SER A 13 4.61 5.74 18.35
N LEU A 14 5.13 6.15 19.50
CA LEU A 14 5.96 5.30 20.37
C LEU A 14 5.22 4.01 20.80
N ASP A 15 3.89 4.08 20.95
CA ASP A 15 3.02 2.94 21.27
C ASP A 15 2.48 2.20 20.03
N GLY A 16 3.08 2.43 18.85
CA GLY A 16 2.89 1.63 17.62
C GLY A 16 1.64 1.95 16.80
N ARG A 17 0.95 3.08 17.04
CA ARG A 17 -0.26 3.47 16.31
C ARG A 17 0.07 4.17 15.01
N ILE A 18 -0.79 3.99 13.99
CA ILE A 18 -0.56 4.48 12.61
C ILE A 18 -1.70 5.36 12.06
N ASP A 19 -2.58 5.85 12.93
CA ASP A 19 -3.65 6.77 12.48
C ASP A 19 -3.05 8.02 11.83
N CYS A 20 -3.41 8.30 10.56
CA CYS A 20 -2.85 9.39 9.77
C CYS A 20 -3.04 10.76 10.44
N ALA A 21 -4.20 11.01 11.04
CA ALA A 21 -4.48 12.28 11.73
C ALA A 21 -3.59 12.48 12.97
N MET A 22 -3.16 11.41 13.62
CA MET A 22 -2.22 11.44 14.74
C MET A 22 -0.78 11.51 14.26
N THR A 23 -0.38 10.67 13.31
CA THR A 23 1.01 10.66 12.82
C THR A 23 1.39 11.99 12.17
N ALA A 24 0.45 12.69 11.53
CA ALA A 24 0.67 14.03 11.00
C ALA A 24 1.01 15.10 12.07
N GLN A 25 0.73 14.83 13.35
CA GLN A 25 1.05 15.72 14.47
C GLN A 25 2.38 15.37 15.15
N LEU A 26 2.98 14.21 14.82
CA LEU A 26 4.23 13.78 15.43
C LEU A 26 5.42 14.62 14.92
N PRO A 27 6.35 15.02 15.81
CA PRO A 27 7.65 15.48 15.35
C PRO A 27 8.31 14.44 14.43
N GLY A 28 8.86 14.87 13.29
CA GLY A 28 9.55 13.97 12.36
C GLY A 28 8.73 13.49 11.17
N VAL A 29 7.57 14.08 10.87
CA VAL A 29 6.81 13.78 9.63
C VAL A 29 7.68 13.95 8.39
N ASP A 30 8.49 15.02 8.32
CA ASP A 30 9.42 15.23 7.19
C ASP A 30 10.50 14.13 7.13
N ASP A 31 10.88 13.57 8.27
CA ASP A 31 11.84 12.45 8.33
C ASP A 31 11.24 11.16 7.76
N TYR A 32 9.91 10.98 7.83
CA TYR A 32 9.23 9.86 7.18
C TYR A 32 9.42 9.89 5.67
N TYR A 33 9.19 11.02 5.03
CA TYR A 33 9.38 11.15 3.57
C TYR A 33 10.85 11.09 3.17
N ARG A 34 11.75 11.61 4.01
CA ARG A 34 13.21 11.48 3.82
C ARG A 34 13.65 10.02 3.88
N ALA A 35 13.16 9.26 4.87
CA ALA A 35 13.41 7.83 5.01
C ALA A 35 12.84 7.04 3.83
N LEU A 36 11.61 7.34 3.39
CA LEU A 36 11.00 6.73 2.21
C LEU A 36 11.84 6.96 0.94
N GLY A 37 12.32 8.19 0.74
CA GLY A 37 13.24 8.53 -0.37
C GLY A 37 14.56 7.74 -0.31
N ALA A 38 15.12 7.56 0.88
CA ALA A 38 16.35 6.80 1.08
C ALA A 38 16.21 5.29 0.77
N LEU A 39 15.00 4.73 0.87
CA LEU A 39 14.72 3.33 0.50
C LEU A 39 14.78 3.08 -1.01
N GLN A 40 14.78 4.14 -1.84
CA GLN A 40 14.80 4.04 -3.30
C GLN A 40 13.70 3.12 -3.85
N VAL A 41 12.48 3.34 -3.40
CA VAL A 41 11.28 2.60 -3.80
C VAL A 41 10.37 3.50 -4.66
N PRO A 42 10.50 3.46 -5.99
CA PRO A 42 9.75 4.36 -6.86
C PRO A 42 8.24 4.07 -6.86
N THR A 43 7.84 2.86 -6.50
CA THR A 43 6.43 2.46 -6.42
C THR A 43 5.99 2.39 -4.97
N THR A 44 4.81 2.96 -4.66
CA THR A 44 4.16 2.88 -3.35
C THR A 44 2.84 2.14 -3.46
N VAL A 45 2.44 1.44 -2.40
CA VAL A 45 1.16 0.70 -2.32
C VAL A 45 0.41 1.09 -1.07
N SER A 46 -0.79 1.59 -1.22
CA SER A 46 -1.71 1.90 -0.12
C SER A 46 -3.02 1.13 -0.22
N GLY A 47 -3.73 1.04 0.90
CA GLY A 47 -5.07 0.47 0.94
C GLY A 47 -6.16 1.49 0.66
N ARG A 48 -7.38 1.01 0.37
CA ARG A 48 -8.55 1.84 0.05
C ARG A 48 -8.81 2.96 1.06
N VAL A 49 -8.70 2.67 2.37
CA VAL A 49 -9.01 3.69 3.42
C VAL A 49 -8.00 4.84 3.37
N THR A 50 -6.72 4.55 3.26
CA THR A 50 -5.67 5.56 3.12
C THR A 50 -5.89 6.40 1.85
N ALA A 51 -6.14 5.72 0.73
CA ALA A 51 -6.38 6.40 -0.54
C ALA A 51 -7.64 7.29 -0.52
N GLN A 52 -8.71 6.87 0.19
CA GLN A 52 -9.92 7.68 0.37
C GLN A 52 -9.64 8.97 1.15
N LEU A 53 -8.72 8.93 2.10
CA LEU A 53 -8.37 10.10 2.92
C LEU A 53 -7.42 11.07 2.20
N GLU A 54 -6.56 10.56 1.35
CA GLU A 54 -5.41 11.32 0.83
C GLU A 54 -5.52 11.70 -0.65
N MET A 55 -6.20 10.89 -1.48
CA MET A 55 -6.12 11.01 -2.94
C MET A 55 -7.46 10.93 -3.67
N ALA A 56 -8.39 10.10 -3.19
CA ALA A 56 -9.64 9.84 -3.88
C ALA A 56 -10.62 11.01 -3.75
N LEU A 57 -11.51 11.14 -4.72
CA LEU A 57 -12.63 12.08 -4.63
C LEU A 57 -13.63 11.61 -3.54
N PRO A 58 -14.36 12.53 -2.93
CA PRO A 58 -15.42 12.19 -1.97
C PRO A 58 -16.52 11.32 -2.59
N GLY A 59 -17.03 10.36 -1.81
CA GLY A 59 -18.11 9.45 -2.22
C GLY A 59 -17.59 8.09 -2.70
N ASP A 60 -18.53 7.23 -3.11
CA ASP A 60 -18.25 5.89 -3.63
C ASP A 60 -18.71 5.76 -5.08
N PHE A 61 -17.94 5.04 -5.88
CA PHE A 61 -18.37 4.61 -7.22
C PHE A 61 -19.57 3.67 -7.10
N GLN A 62 -20.61 3.99 -7.84
CA GLN A 62 -21.86 3.21 -7.90
C GLN A 62 -22.04 2.65 -9.30
N ALA A 63 -21.76 1.35 -9.48
CA ALA A 63 -22.02 0.66 -10.72
C ALA A 63 -23.53 0.54 -10.97
N LYS A 64 -24.00 0.86 -12.15
CA LYS A 64 -25.37 0.58 -12.61
C LYS A 64 -25.53 -0.89 -12.99
N ASP A 65 -24.46 -1.44 -13.59
CA ASP A 65 -24.33 -2.86 -13.89
C ASP A 65 -23.19 -3.43 -13.02
N SER A 66 -23.55 -4.37 -12.14
CA SER A 66 -22.64 -5.04 -11.23
C SER A 66 -21.99 -6.30 -11.83
N THR A 67 -22.15 -6.54 -13.14
CA THR A 67 -21.54 -7.69 -13.81
C THR A 67 -20.01 -7.64 -13.58
N PRO A 68 -19.45 -8.68 -12.93
CA PRO A 68 -18.02 -8.70 -12.62
C PRO A 68 -17.18 -8.93 -13.88
N VAL A 69 -15.92 -8.50 -13.85
CA VAL A 69 -14.96 -8.80 -14.92
C VAL A 69 -14.75 -10.32 -15.05
N GLY A 70 -14.81 -11.06 -13.94
CA GLY A 70 -14.87 -12.53 -13.88
C GLY A 70 -13.60 -13.26 -14.32
N LYS A 71 -12.50 -12.55 -14.55
CA LYS A 71 -11.21 -13.11 -14.96
C LYS A 71 -10.05 -12.18 -14.62
N GLU A 72 -8.86 -12.75 -14.53
CA GLU A 72 -7.63 -11.97 -14.48
C GLU A 72 -7.48 -11.10 -15.74
N ALA A 73 -7.22 -9.82 -15.53
CA ALA A 73 -6.99 -8.85 -16.60
C ALA A 73 -6.21 -7.64 -16.09
N PHE A 74 -5.57 -6.91 -16.99
CA PHE A 74 -4.94 -5.63 -16.66
C PHE A 74 -4.98 -4.67 -17.85
N SER A 75 -4.83 -3.38 -17.53
CA SER A 75 -4.70 -2.32 -18.54
C SER A 75 -3.59 -1.39 -18.07
N ARG A 76 -2.50 -1.33 -18.86
CA ARG A 76 -1.39 -0.40 -18.62
C ARG A 76 -1.57 0.83 -19.50
N LYS A 77 -1.85 1.96 -18.88
CA LYS A 77 -2.05 3.24 -19.59
C LYS A 77 -0.76 4.02 -19.75
N THR A 78 0.11 3.95 -18.76
CA THR A 78 1.35 4.72 -18.72
C THR A 78 2.53 3.82 -18.41
N ASP A 79 3.65 4.04 -19.10
CA ASP A 79 4.94 3.46 -18.77
C ASP A 79 5.70 4.46 -17.89
N ALA A 80 6.02 4.07 -16.67
CA ALA A 80 6.66 4.94 -15.70
C ALA A 80 7.70 4.18 -14.88
N PRO A 81 8.70 4.88 -14.31
CA PRO A 81 9.69 4.26 -13.44
C PRO A 81 9.10 3.78 -12.11
N GLY A 82 7.91 4.28 -11.74
CA GLY A 82 7.19 3.90 -10.53
C GLY A 82 5.73 4.30 -10.60
N TYR A 83 4.91 3.75 -9.69
CA TYR A 83 3.46 3.92 -9.65
C TYR A 83 2.99 4.24 -8.23
N GLU A 84 1.90 5.00 -8.15
CA GLU A 84 1.08 5.07 -6.95
C GLU A 84 0.01 3.98 -7.03
N VAL A 85 0.20 2.89 -6.30
CA VAL A 85 -0.67 1.71 -6.37
C VAL A 85 -1.69 1.76 -5.24
N VAL A 86 -2.96 1.55 -5.56
CA VAL A 86 -4.05 1.51 -4.57
C VAL A 86 -4.79 0.19 -4.64
N ALA A 87 -4.89 -0.50 -3.51
CA ALA A 87 -5.70 -1.71 -3.39
C ALA A 87 -7.16 -1.35 -3.08
N ASP A 88 -8.02 -1.43 -4.11
CA ASP A 88 -9.48 -1.25 -4.03
C ASP A 88 -10.19 -2.49 -4.55
N THR A 89 -10.30 -3.51 -3.71
CA THR A 89 -10.77 -4.86 -4.06
C THR A 89 -12.07 -4.89 -4.86
N HIS A 90 -12.99 -3.96 -4.59
CA HIS A 90 -14.33 -3.95 -5.16
C HIS A 90 -14.64 -2.75 -6.06
N GLY A 91 -13.66 -1.89 -6.33
CA GLY A 91 -13.85 -0.73 -7.20
C GLY A 91 -14.82 0.30 -6.62
N LYS A 92 -14.52 0.81 -5.43
CA LYS A 92 -15.37 1.76 -4.72
C LYS A 92 -14.91 3.21 -4.81
N LEU A 93 -13.62 3.43 -5.05
CA LEU A 93 -13.04 4.76 -5.03
C LEU A 93 -13.36 5.55 -6.30
N LEU A 94 -13.60 6.84 -6.11
CA LEU A 94 -13.72 7.81 -7.19
C LEU A 94 -12.40 8.52 -7.39
N TRP A 95 -11.99 8.71 -8.63
CA TRP A 95 -10.71 9.27 -8.98
C TRP A 95 -10.85 10.56 -9.79
N PRO A 96 -9.97 11.56 -9.59
CA PRO A 96 -9.84 12.64 -10.54
C PRO A 96 -9.35 12.11 -11.89
N ASP A 97 -9.48 12.90 -12.94
CA ASP A 97 -8.86 12.58 -14.22
C ASP A 97 -7.34 12.52 -14.04
N ALA A 98 -6.70 11.52 -14.65
CA ALA A 98 -5.25 11.39 -14.56
C ALA A 98 -4.57 12.63 -15.15
N GLY A 99 -3.73 13.27 -14.33
CA GLY A 99 -2.85 14.34 -14.75
C GLY A 99 -1.53 13.82 -15.33
N GLN A 100 -0.57 14.72 -15.52
CA GLN A 100 0.83 14.35 -15.80
C GLN A 100 1.59 14.20 -14.48
N GLU A 101 1.21 13.20 -13.69
CA GLU A 101 1.83 12.97 -12.40
C GLU A 101 3.13 12.19 -12.55
N GLU A 102 4.12 12.52 -11.74
CA GLU A 102 5.41 11.83 -11.70
C GLU A 102 5.26 10.33 -11.38
N LYS A 103 4.26 9.99 -10.54
CA LYS A 103 3.84 8.62 -10.24
C LYS A 103 2.40 8.39 -10.68
N PRO A 104 2.17 7.80 -11.86
CA PRO A 104 0.83 7.53 -12.33
C PRO A 104 0.11 6.51 -11.43
N LEU A 105 -1.19 6.71 -11.27
CA LEU A 105 -2.05 5.86 -10.47
C LEU A 105 -2.25 4.49 -11.13
N LEU A 106 -2.24 3.42 -10.29
CA LEU A 106 -2.53 2.05 -10.69
C LEU A 106 -3.45 1.40 -9.64
N ILE A 107 -4.61 0.91 -10.05
CA ILE A 107 -5.58 0.31 -9.16
C ILE A 107 -5.47 -1.21 -9.17
N LEU A 108 -5.23 -1.82 -8.00
CA LEU A 108 -5.36 -3.27 -7.80
C LEU A 108 -6.77 -3.60 -7.36
N THR A 109 -7.39 -4.57 -8.02
CA THR A 109 -8.74 -5.01 -7.72
C THR A 109 -8.89 -6.52 -7.85
N SER A 110 -10.04 -7.08 -7.44
CA SER A 110 -10.36 -8.50 -7.64
C SER A 110 -11.14 -8.72 -8.93
N GLU A 111 -11.29 -9.98 -9.33
CA GLU A 111 -12.12 -10.37 -10.46
C GLU A 111 -13.63 -10.12 -10.23
N GLN A 112 -14.03 -9.75 -9.01
CA GLN A 112 -15.40 -9.34 -8.66
C GLN A 112 -15.69 -7.87 -8.96
N VAL A 113 -14.68 -7.08 -9.36
CA VAL A 113 -14.90 -5.69 -9.71
C VAL A 113 -15.89 -5.58 -10.87
N PRO A 114 -16.87 -4.64 -10.83
CA PRO A 114 -17.74 -4.39 -11.95
C PRO A 114 -16.97 -3.98 -13.20
N GLN A 115 -17.32 -4.55 -14.36
CA GLN A 115 -16.74 -4.15 -15.65
C GLN A 115 -16.90 -2.64 -15.90
N GLU A 116 -17.99 -2.05 -15.39
CA GLU A 116 -18.25 -0.61 -15.48
C GLU A 116 -17.20 0.22 -14.75
N TYR A 117 -16.66 -0.28 -13.60
CA TYR A 117 -15.57 0.39 -12.89
C TYR A 117 -14.26 0.39 -13.68
N LEU A 118 -13.94 -0.71 -14.35
CA LEU A 118 -12.76 -0.76 -15.22
C LEU A 118 -12.89 0.20 -16.41
N THR A 119 -14.09 0.29 -16.99
CA THR A 119 -14.40 1.27 -18.05
C THR A 119 -14.26 2.72 -17.53
N TYR A 120 -14.69 2.96 -16.29
CA TYR A 120 -14.50 4.24 -15.62
C TYR A 120 -13.02 4.62 -15.43
N LEU A 121 -12.17 3.66 -15.01
CA LEU A 121 -10.72 3.85 -14.90
C LEU A 121 -10.08 4.11 -16.27
N ASP A 122 -10.48 3.33 -17.27
CA ASP A 122 -10.01 3.47 -18.66
C ASP A 122 -10.31 4.86 -19.22
N GLY A 123 -11.51 5.39 -18.98
CA GLY A 123 -11.92 6.74 -19.38
C GLY A 123 -11.12 7.87 -18.73
N ARG A 124 -10.46 7.58 -17.60
CA ARG A 124 -9.58 8.50 -16.87
C ARG A 124 -8.09 8.28 -17.11
N ASN A 125 -7.76 7.40 -18.03
CA ASN A 125 -6.37 7.01 -18.32
C ASN A 125 -5.62 6.46 -17.09
N ILE A 126 -6.34 5.77 -16.19
CA ILE A 126 -5.79 5.14 -14.99
C ILE A 126 -5.50 3.66 -15.29
N SER A 127 -4.28 3.23 -14.96
CA SER A 127 -3.89 1.82 -15.06
C SER A 127 -4.62 0.97 -14.01
N TRP A 128 -4.92 -0.28 -14.35
CA TRP A 128 -5.56 -1.18 -13.40
C TRP A 128 -5.14 -2.63 -13.61
N LEU A 129 -5.31 -3.43 -12.55
CA LEU A 129 -4.98 -4.85 -12.52
C LEU A 129 -6.02 -5.59 -11.66
N ALA A 130 -6.74 -6.54 -12.24
CA ALA A 130 -7.71 -7.40 -11.57
C ALA A 130 -7.13 -8.82 -11.42
N THR A 131 -7.00 -9.30 -10.17
CA THR A 131 -6.51 -10.64 -9.86
C THR A 131 -7.25 -11.23 -8.66
N GLY A 132 -7.44 -12.55 -8.67
CA GLY A 132 -8.08 -13.28 -7.60
C GLY A 132 -9.60 -13.19 -7.61
N LYS A 133 -10.26 -14.32 -7.35
CA LYS A 133 -11.71 -14.48 -7.56
C LYS A 133 -12.57 -13.62 -6.65
N GLU A 134 -12.27 -13.56 -5.34
CA GLU A 134 -13.06 -12.83 -4.34
C GLU A 134 -12.30 -11.68 -3.72
N ARG A 135 -10.99 -11.84 -3.61
CA ARG A 135 -10.05 -10.87 -3.06
C ARG A 135 -8.87 -10.75 -4.00
N ILE A 136 -8.15 -9.65 -3.93
CA ILE A 136 -6.93 -9.47 -4.69
C ILE A 136 -5.96 -10.61 -4.35
N ASP A 137 -5.51 -11.36 -5.35
CA ASP A 137 -4.37 -12.26 -5.22
C ASP A 137 -3.09 -11.43 -5.27
N LEU A 138 -2.57 -11.06 -4.09
CA LEU A 138 -1.39 -10.21 -3.97
C LEU A 138 -0.13 -10.87 -4.54
N ALA A 139 -0.01 -12.20 -4.46
CA ALA A 139 1.13 -12.90 -5.02
C ALA A 139 1.12 -12.77 -6.55
N ARG A 140 -0.02 -13.02 -7.17
CA ARG A 140 -0.18 -12.86 -8.62
C ARG A 140 -0.09 -11.38 -9.05
N ALA A 141 -0.69 -10.47 -8.28
CA ALA A 141 -0.60 -9.03 -8.55
C ALA A 141 0.85 -8.55 -8.56
N THR A 142 1.66 -8.94 -7.57
CA THR A 142 3.09 -8.55 -7.51
C THR A 142 3.92 -9.16 -8.63
N GLU A 143 3.58 -10.36 -9.10
CA GLU A 143 4.21 -10.96 -10.28
C GLU A 143 3.93 -10.13 -11.55
N ILE A 144 2.67 -9.75 -11.77
CA ILE A 144 2.27 -8.92 -12.92
C ILE A 144 2.89 -7.52 -12.83
N LEU A 145 2.92 -6.90 -11.64
CA LEU A 145 3.62 -5.64 -11.44
C LEU A 145 5.09 -5.72 -11.85
N ALA A 146 5.77 -6.84 -11.55
CA ALA A 146 7.17 -7.02 -11.92
C ALA A 146 7.38 -7.33 -13.40
N THR A 147 6.46 -8.07 -14.06
CA THR A 147 6.63 -8.53 -15.44
C THR A 147 6.04 -7.58 -16.47
N GLU A 148 4.86 -7.03 -16.20
CA GLU A 148 4.11 -6.19 -17.14
C GLU A 148 4.29 -4.69 -16.90
N PHE A 149 4.53 -4.29 -15.63
CA PHE A 149 4.70 -2.89 -15.25
C PHE A 149 6.16 -2.52 -14.93
N GLY A 150 7.08 -3.49 -14.93
CA GLY A 150 8.50 -3.25 -14.71
C GLY A 150 8.86 -2.84 -13.27
N VAL A 151 7.97 -3.10 -12.31
CA VAL A 151 8.21 -2.74 -10.90
C VAL A 151 9.29 -3.66 -10.30
N GLU A 152 10.42 -3.09 -9.92
CA GLU A 152 11.52 -3.83 -9.30
C GLU A 152 11.54 -3.69 -7.77
N ARG A 153 11.14 -2.52 -7.26
CA ARG A 153 11.08 -2.20 -5.82
C ARG A 153 9.82 -1.42 -5.51
N MET A 154 9.18 -1.75 -4.38
CA MET A 154 7.99 -1.04 -3.94
C MET A 154 7.90 -0.96 -2.41
N ALA A 155 7.24 0.06 -1.90
CA ALA A 155 6.90 0.19 -0.49
C ALA A 155 5.39 0.02 -0.26
N VAL A 156 5.01 -0.79 0.72
CA VAL A 156 3.65 -0.81 1.27
C VAL A 156 3.61 0.26 2.37
N VAL A 157 2.81 1.30 2.15
CA VAL A 157 2.78 2.53 2.97
C VAL A 157 1.48 2.69 3.76
N GLY A 158 0.73 1.61 3.93
CA GLY A 158 -0.41 1.58 4.84
C GLY A 158 -1.78 1.45 4.15
N GLY A 159 -2.90 1.34 4.89
CA GLY A 159 -3.01 1.15 6.35
C GLY A 159 -2.77 -0.29 6.83
N SER A 160 -3.16 -0.55 8.07
CA SER A 160 -2.91 -1.85 8.73
C SER A 160 -3.36 -3.06 7.91
N ALA A 161 -4.55 -3.02 7.34
CA ALA A 161 -5.11 -4.16 6.58
C ALA A 161 -4.23 -4.56 5.38
N ILE A 162 -3.74 -3.60 4.58
CA ILE A 162 -2.88 -3.91 3.42
C ILE A 162 -1.49 -4.37 3.88
N ASN A 163 -0.91 -3.75 4.91
CA ASN A 163 0.34 -4.18 5.51
C ASN A 163 0.26 -5.64 5.96
N THR A 164 -0.81 -5.97 6.71
CA THR A 164 -1.06 -7.32 7.22
C THR A 164 -1.28 -8.32 6.09
N SER A 165 -2.00 -7.93 5.03
CA SER A 165 -2.23 -8.81 3.87
C SER A 165 -0.92 -9.16 3.15
N PHE A 166 -0.01 -8.22 2.97
CA PHE A 166 1.31 -8.49 2.40
C PHE A 166 2.19 -9.34 3.32
N LEU A 167 2.11 -9.12 4.63
CA LEU A 167 2.82 -9.93 5.62
C LEU A 167 2.29 -11.38 5.64
N ASP A 168 0.98 -11.56 5.63
CA ASP A 168 0.31 -12.87 5.66
C ASP A 168 0.61 -13.68 4.39
N ALA A 169 0.64 -13.02 3.25
CA ALA A 169 1.02 -13.63 1.98
C ALA A 169 2.51 -13.95 1.86
N GLY A 170 3.35 -13.61 2.87
CA GLY A 170 4.80 -13.84 2.85
C GLY A 170 5.54 -13.02 1.79
N LEU A 171 5.00 -11.89 1.38
CA LEU A 171 5.53 -11.09 0.27
C LEU A 171 6.53 -10.03 0.71
N LEU A 172 6.49 -9.60 1.97
CA LEU A 172 7.41 -8.58 2.49
C LEU A 172 8.85 -9.14 2.59
N ASP A 173 9.82 -8.35 2.19
CA ASP A 173 11.26 -8.63 2.35
C ASP A 173 11.83 -7.84 3.52
N GLU A 174 11.29 -6.64 3.79
CA GLU A 174 11.78 -5.71 4.80
C GLU A 174 10.63 -5.01 5.52
N VAL A 175 10.85 -4.68 6.78
CA VAL A 175 10.00 -3.81 7.59
C VAL A 175 10.81 -2.60 8.02
N SER A 176 10.35 -1.42 7.65
CA SER A 176 10.99 -0.13 7.87
C SER A 176 10.02 0.75 8.66
N ILE A 177 10.35 1.07 9.90
CA ILE A 177 9.47 1.81 10.81
C ILE A 177 10.15 3.07 11.31
N LEU A 178 9.53 4.22 11.07
CA LEU A 178 9.88 5.45 11.72
C LEU A 178 9.01 5.63 12.97
N VAL A 179 9.61 5.50 14.13
CA VAL A 179 8.96 5.75 15.41
C VAL A 179 9.06 7.23 15.74
N GLY A 180 7.95 7.96 15.66
CA GLY A 180 7.87 9.38 16.01
C GLY A 180 7.88 9.58 17.53
N ALA A 181 8.35 10.74 17.96
CA ALA A 181 8.52 11.10 19.36
C ALA A 181 7.18 11.55 19.99
N GLY A 182 6.20 10.65 20.08
CA GLY A 182 4.90 10.91 20.68
C GLY A 182 4.16 9.63 21.04
N ILE A 183 3.16 9.75 21.91
CA ILE A 183 2.28 8.66 22.35
C ILE A 183 0.85 8.99 21.91
N ASP A 184 0.19 8.06 21.25
CA ASP A 184 -1.24 8.17 20.91
C ASP A 184 -2.13 7.84 22.12
N GLY A 185 -1.93 6.68 22.75
CA GLY A 185 -2.66 6.21 23.94
C GLY A 185 -4.15 5.91 23.74
N ARG A 186 -4.73 6.16 22.56
CA ARG A 186 -6.15 5.91 22.28
C ARG A 186 -6.43 4.42 22.12
N GLY A 187 -7.52 3.94 22.70
CA GLY A 187 -7.99 2.57 22.49
C GLY A 187 -8.56 2.34 21.08
N GLY A 188 -8.36 1.14 20.53
CA GLY A 188 -8.93 0.73 19.24
C GLY A 188 -8.26 1.33 18.00
N MET A 189 -7.19 2.10 18.15
CA MET A 189 -6.42 2.59 17.01
C MET A 189 -5.58 1.47 16.39
N PRO A 190 -5.46 1.42 15.04
CA PRO A 190 -4.70 0.36 14.37
C PRO A 190 -3.20 0.47 14.66
N ALA A 191 -2.55 -0.68 14.72
CA ALA A 191 -1.09 -0.81 14.67
C ALA A 191 -0.63 -1.04 13.21
N VAL A 192 0.69 -1.12 13.01
CA VAL A 192 1.27 -1.39 11.67
C VAL A 192 0.71 -2.67 11.07
N PHE A 193 0.57 -3.71 11.90
CA PHE A 193 0.03 -5.02 11.52
C PHE A 193 -1.03 -5.43 12.53
N ASP A 194 -2.26 -5.63 12.07
CA ASP A 194 -3.39 -6.06 12.88
C ASP A 194 -4.24 -7.11 12.15
N GLY A 195 -4.95 -7.95 12.92
CA GLY A 195 -5.97 -8.85 12.39
C GLY A 195 -5.48 -10.25 12.01
N LEU A 196 -4.22 -10.59 12.29
CA LEU A 196 -3.76 -11.98 12.14
C LEU A 196 -4.40 -12.88 13.22
N PRO A 197 -4.65 -14.17 12.91
CA PRO A 197 -5.19 -15.12 13.88
C PRO A 197 -4.31 -15.25 15.13
N MET A 198 -4.94 -15.35 16.31
CA MET A 198 -4.24 -15.50 17.60
C MET A 198 -3.24 -16.67 17.64
N ALA A 199 -3.51 -17.74 16.89
CA ALA A 199 -2.65 -18.92 16.82
C ALA A 199 -1.45 -18.76 15.89
N ARG A 200 -1.35 -17.62 15.16
CA ARG A 200 -0.22 -17.43 14.25
C ARG A 200 1.08 -17.27 15.04
N PRO A 201 2.14 -18.01 14.69
CA PRO A 201 3.44 -17.84 15.32
C PRO A 201 4.04 -16.48 15.02
N MET A 202 4.85 -15.96 15.92
CA MET A 202 5.62 -14.74 15.74
C MET A 202 6.57 -14.91 14.54
N ILE A 203 6.66 -13.84 13.74
CA ILE A 203 7.57 -13.76 12.59
C ILE A 203 8.89 -13.14 13.06
N PRO A 204 10.01 -13.87 13.00
CA PRO A 204 11.29 -13.35 13.45
C PRO A 204 11.84 -12.33 12.46
N LEU A 205 12.41 -11.26 13.01
CA LEU A 205 13.04 -10.18 12.26
C LEU A 205 14.52 -10.09 12.64
N ARG A 206 15.36 -9.66 11.70
CA ARG A 206 16.75 -9.32 11.94
C ARG A 206 16.95 -7.83 11.72
N LEU A 207 17.39 -7.11 12.76
CA LEU A 207 17.73 -5.70 12.65
C LEU A 207 18.86 -5.51 11.64
N THR A 208 18.67 -4.59 10.69
CA THR A 208 19.66 -4.27 9.64
C THR A 208 20.23 -2.86 9.81
N ASP A 209 19.43 -1.89 10.28
CA ASP A 209 19.88 -0.53 10.54
C ASP A 209 19.02 0.18 11.59
N VAL A 210 19.62 1.19 12.25
CA VAL A 210 18.96 2.10 13.20
C VAL A 210 19.51 3.50 13.00
N GLN A 211 18.63 4.48 12.75
CA GLN A 211 19.02 5.89 12.66
C GLN A 211 18.18 6.73 13.62
N ARG A 212 18.80 7.75 14.19
CA ARG A 212 18.14 8.77 15.01
C ARG A 212 18.13 10.08 14.24
N PHE A 213 16.98 10.75 14.25
CA PHE A 213 16.80 12.09 13.70
C PHE A 213 16.78 13.17 14.80
N ASP A 214 17.08 14.40 14.43
CA ASP A 214 17.08 15.54 15.36
C ASP A 214 15.67 15.87 15.88
N SER A 215 14.61 15.48 15.15
CA SER A 215 13.23 15.54 15.60
C SER A 215 12.92 14.66 16.82
N GLY A 216 13.84 13.76 17.19
CA GLY A 216 13.62 12.71 18.18
C GLY A 216 13.05 11.42 17.63
N ALA A 217 12.71 11.38 16.34
CA ALA A 217 12.26 10.15 15.70
C ALA A 217 13.41 9.13 15.54
N VAL A 218 13.06 7.84 15.57
CA VAL A 218 14.00 6.73 15.38
C VAL A 218 13.53 5.87 14.20
N TRP A 219 14.40 5.70 13.22
CA TRP A 219 14.13 4.84 12.06
C TRP A 219 14.76 3.47 12.27
N LEU A 220 13.91 2.44 12.24
CA LEU A 220 14.26 1.03 12.43
C LEU A 220 14.07 0.27 11.12
N GLN A 221 15.07 -0.47 10.68
CA GLN A 221 15.01 -1.32 9.49
C GLN A 221 15.29 -2.77 9.85
N TYR A 222 14.41 -3.68 9.40
CA TYR A 222 14.50 -5.11 9.68
C TYR A 222 14.29 -5.93 8.41
N SER A 223 15.11 -6.95 8.19
CA SER A 223 14.81 -8.00 7.22
C SER A 223 13.94 -9.09 7.86
N ILE A 224 12.98 -9.61 7.08
CA ILE A 224 12.16 -10.75 7.51
C ILE A 224 12.98 -12.03 7.39
N GLN A 225 13.00 -12.82 8.46
CA GLN A 225 13.65 -14.12 8.47
C GLN A 225 12.66 -15.17 7.94
N ARG A 226 13.03 -15.92 6.90
CA ARG A 226 12.25 -16.99 6.29
C ARG A 226 12.79 -18.35 6.69
#